data_c600eacef895a7e166bf07dd24602b99
#
_entry.id   c600eacef895a7e166bf07dd24602b99
#
_cell.length_a   1.000
_cell.length_b   1.000
_cell.length_c   1.000
_cell.angle_alpha   90.00
_cell.angle_beta   90.00
_cell.angle_gamma   90.00
#
_symmetry.space_group_name_H-M   'P 1'
#
loop_
_entity.id
_entity.type
_entity.pdbx_description
1 polymer ?
#
loop_
_entity_poly.entity_id
_entity_poly.type
_entity_poly.pdbx_seq_one_letter_code
_entity_poly.pdbx_strand_id
1 'polypeptide(L)'
;TCALPICVIEERNGIPYVLLPPFHTTVTAQITVTIDQDGNFLNAESVDPSRKLTIIPVTEKSGSRTAGKEPHPLCDNLRYLAGDYVKYYKDDGVCNKLYISQLKKWVESDYCHEKVRAIYLYLKRNTLIHDLVDKAVIKLNEQNQIDDTESIQGIAQPKAFVRFIVRSADADIFEQRPDECWKDRTLQECYIEYVRSQEKENDLCYLTGNIEAITYLHSKKIRNEGDGAKLISANDSQNFTYRGRFITKEEAFAVGNETSQKLHNALKWIIRK
;
A
#
# COMPACT_ATOMS: atom_id res chain seq x y z
N THR A 1 -3.56 -16.97 22.25
CA THR A 1 -3.55 -15.91 21.23
C THR A 1 -2.35 -15.01 21.49
N CYS A 2 -1.21 -15.36 20.89
CA CYS A 2 -0.04 -14.52 20.96
C CYS A 2 -0.19 -13.42 19.90
N ALA A 3 -0.72 -12.28 20.27
CA ALA A 3 -0.61 -11.06 19.47
C ALA A 3 0.88 -10.67 19.52
N LEU A 4 1.63 -11.06 18.49
CA LEU A 4 2.94 -10.46 18.26
C LEU A 4 2.73 -8.95 18.15
N PRO A 5 3.55 -8.12 18.82
CA PRO A 5 3.46 -6.67 18.69
C PRO A 5 3.53 -6.33 17.19
N ILE A 6 2.52 -5.62 16.69
CA ILE A 6 2.27 -5.38 15.27
C ILE A 6 3.39 -4.60 14.60
N CYS A 7 4.28 -4.00 15.39
CA CYS A 7 5.43 -3.28 14.85
C CYS A 7 6.59 -3.30 15.87
N VAL A 8 7.61 -4.12 15.62
CA VAL A 8 8.91 -3.98 16.30
C VAL A 8 9.75 -3.07 15.42
N ILE A 9 10.04 -1.87 15.91
CA ILE A 9 11.02 -0.97 15.29
C ILE A 9 12.34 -1.26 16.00
N GLU A 10 13.25 -1.94 15.36
CA GLU A 10 14.65 -2.02 15.77
C GLU A 10 15.47 -1.08 14.89
N GLU A 11 16.26 -0.22 15.48
CA GLU A 11 17.31 0.48 14.75
C GLU A 11 18.54 -0.43 14.65
N ARG A 12 18.89 -0.82 13.43
CA ARG A 12 20.15 -1.51 13.14
C ARG A 12 21.01 -0.62 12.25
N ASN A 13 22.16 -0.20 12.73
CA ASN A 13 23.07 0.69 11.99
C ASN A 13 22.41 2.01 11.53
N GLY A 14 21.51 2.57 12.33
CA GLY A 14 20.80 3.82 12.00
C GLY A 14 19.69 3.66 10.96
N ILE A 15 19.33 2.44 10.55
CA ILE A 15 18.24 2.14 9.64
C ILE A 15 17.08 1.54 10.44
N PRO A 16 15.87 2.13 10.39
CA PRO A 16 14.73 1.56 11.08
C PRO A 16 14.33 0.23 10.43
N TYR A 17 14.45 -0.85 11.19
CA TYR A 17 13.94 -2.17 10.80
C TYR A 17 12.54 -2.35 11.35
N VAL A 18 11.58 -2.48 10.46
CA VAL A 18 10.17 -2.61 10.82
C VAL A 18 9.68 -4.01 10.47
N LEU A 19 9.18 -4.74 11.46
CA LEU A 19 8.37 -5.93 11.20
C LEU A 19 7.00 -5.46 10.68
N LEU A 20 6.76 -5.69 9.41
CA LEU A 20 5.53 -5.24 8.74
C LEU A 20 4.31 -6.01 9.24
N PRO A 21 3.19 -5.33 9.48
CA PRO A 21 1.92 -5.99 9.74
C PRO A 21 1.43 -6.77 8.49
N PRO A 22 0.56 -7.77 8.66
CA PRO A 22 -0.04 -8.47 7.52
C PRO A 22 -0.69 -7.48 6.54
N PHE A 23 -0.67 -7.82 5.24
CA PHE A 23 -1.25 -7.01 4.17
C PHE A 23 -0.64 -5.62 3.99
N HIS A 24 0.57 -5.40 4.49
CA HIS A 24 1.32 -4.15 4.31
C HIS A 24 2.68 -4.41 3.66
N THR A 25 3.19 -3.38 3.00
CA THR A 25 4.55 -3.35 2.44
C THR A 25 5.17 -1.98 2.65
N THR A 26 6.46 -1.85 2.34
CA THR A 26 7.15 -0.56 2.31
C THR A 26 7.33 -0.08 0.88
N VAL A 27 7.17 1.22 0.68
CA VAL A 27 7.49 1.94 -0.56
C VAL A 27 8.28 3.19 -0.25
N THR A 28 8.94 3.76 -1.25
CA THR A 28 9.54 5.09 -1.14
C THR A 28 8.54 6.12 -1.67
N ALA A 29 8.06 7.03 -0.81
CA ALA A 29 7.20 8.13 -1.21
C ALA A 29 8.02 9.37 -1.59
N GLN A 30 7.55 10.14 -2.58
CA GLN A 30 8.17 11.38 -3.03
C GLN A 30 7.40 12.62 -2.56
N ILE A 31 6.09 12.48 -2.34
CA ILE A 31 5.19 13.58 -2.01
C ILE A 31 4.41 13.25 -0.74
N THR A 32 4.34 14.21 0.19
CA THR A 32 3.43 14.18 1.33
C THR A 32 2.33 15.20 1.10
N VAL A 33 1.07 14.76 1.18
CA VAL A 33 -0.11 15.62 1.17
C VAL A 33 -0.70 15.65 2.55
N THR A 34 -0.94 16.85 3.09
CA THR A 34 -1.56 17.08 4.38
C THR A 34 -2.98 17.59 4.18
N ILE A 35 -3.94 16.93 4.79
CA ILE A 35 -5.36 17.29 4.79
C ILE A 35 -5.88 17.33 6.22
N ASP A 36 -7.05 17.93 6.42
CA ASP A 36 -7.79 17.81 7.69
C ASP A 36 -8.73 16.58 7.69
N GLN A 37 -9.41 16.37 8.80
CA GLN A 37 -10.36 15.26 8.99
C GLN A 37 -11.57 15.30 8.05
N ASP A 38 -11.91 16.49 7.52
CA ASP A 38 -13.01 16.70 6.57
C ASP A 38 -12.56 16.59 5.11
N GLY A 39 -11.29 16.26 4.88
CA GLY A 39 -10.69 16.14 3.57
C GLY A 39 -10.43 17.50 2.91
N ASN A 40 -10.22 18.59 3.67
CA ASN A 40 -9.75 19.83 3.09
C ASN A 40 -8.24 19.81 2.97
N PHE A 41 -7.75 20.30 1.83
CA PHE A 41 -6.33 20.41 1.58
C PHE A 41 -5.69 21.48 2.47
N LEU A 42 -4.59 21.14 3.12
CA LEU A 42 -3.84 22.05 3.98
C LEU A 42 -2.46 22.38 3.40
N ASN A 43 -1.71 21.35 3.03
CA ASN A 43 -0.36 21.52 2.49
C ASN A 43 0.08 20.32 1.65
N ALA A 44 1.10 20.56 0.81
CA ALA A 44 1.83 19.49 0.15
C ALA A 44 3.33 19.83 0.10
N GLU A 45 4.17 18.83 0.21
CA GLU A 45 5.62 18.98 0.21
C GLU A 45 6.32 17.76 -0.37
N SER A 46 7.55 17.98 -0.86
CA SER A 46 8.44 16.89 -1.21
C SER A 46 8.94 16.20 0.06
N VAL A 47 8.94 14.86 0.07
CA VAL A 47 9.40 14.06 1.22
C VAL A 47 10.91 14.27 1.43
N ASP A 48 11.34 14.39 2.68
CA ASP A 48 12.75 14.34 3.02
C ASP A 48 13.35 12.98 2.63
N PRO A 49 14.45 12.91 1.86
CA PRO A 49 15.08 11.66 1.44
C PRO A 49 15.42 10.70 2.57
N SER A 50 15.69 11.20 3.78
CA SER A 50 15.95 10.38 4.98
C SER A 50 14.68 9.75 5.56
N ARG A 51 13.49 10.24 5.22
CA ARG A 51 12.19 9.83 5.76
C ARG A 51 11.22 9.28 4.68
N LYS A 52 11.75 8.90 3.52
CA LYS A 52 10.94 8.47 2.37
C LYS A 52 10.29 7.09 2.54
N LEU A 53 10.80 6.25 3.44
CA LEU A 53 10.23 4.92 3.67
C LEU A 53 8.82 5.04 4.27
N THR A 54 7.85 4.44 3.61
CA THR A 54 6.43 4.56 3.94
C THR A 54 5.79 3.19 3.98
N ILE A 55 5.13 2.86 5.08
CA ILE A 55 4.33 1.62 5.19
C ILE A 55 2.97 1.90 4.55
N ILE A 56 2.57 1.03 3.64
CA ILE A 56 1.28 1.14 2.96
C ILE A 56 0.52 -0.18 2.98
N PRO A 57 -0.82 -0.15 3.01
CA PRO A 57 -1.64 -1.33 2.80
C PRO A 57 -1.55 -1.81 1.35
N VAL A 58 -1.64 -3.12 1.15
CA VAL A 58 -1.62 -3.74 -0.17
C VAL A 58 -2.65 -4.84 -0.30
N THR A 59 -3.20 -4.99 -1.50
CA THR A 59 -3.92 -6.20 -1.88
C THR A 59 -2.92 -7.26 -2.34
N GLU A 60 -3.34 -8.50 -2.44
CA GLU A 60 -2.56 -9.61 -3.01
C GLU A 60 -2.00 -9.27 -4.41
N LYS A 61 -2.85 -8.67 -5.26
CA LYS A 61 -2.48 -8.27 -6.62
C LYS A 61 -1.57 -7.06 -6.64
N SER A 62 -1.88 -6.01 -5.87
CA SER A 62 -1.08 -4.79 -5.86
C SER A 62 0.29 -5.00 -5.21
N GLY A 63 0.41 -5.85 -4.19
CA GLY A 63 1.68 -6.20 -3.55
C GLY A 63 2.65 -6.95 -4.47
N SER A 64 2.13 -7.63 -5.49
CA SER A 64 2.93 -8.33 -6.51
C SER A 64 3.01 -7.57 -7.85
N ARG A 65 2.49 -6.34 -7.91
CA ARG A 65 2.40 -5.53 -9.13
C ARG A 65 3.79 -5.27 -9.73
N THR A 66 3.98 -5.71 -10.96
CA THR A 66 5.14 -5.35 -11.81
C THR A 66 4.66 -4.63 -13.07
N ALA A 67 3.47 -4.98 -13.54
CA ALA A 67 2.74 -4.37 -14.64
C ALA A 67 1.24 -4.52 -14.36
N GLY A 68 0.40 -3.77 -15.05
CA GLY A 68 -1.04 -3.82 -14.87
C GLY A 68 -1.60 -2.63 -14.08
N LYS A 69 -2.92 -2.60 -13.90
CA LYS A 69 -3.68 -1.47 -13.35
C LYS A 69 -4.28 -1.81 -11.97
N GLU A 70 -3.51 -2.46 -11.10
CA GLU A 70 -3.96 -2.85 -9.75
C GLU A 70 -3.56 -1.78 -8.72
N PRO A 71 -4.47 -0.96 -8.18
CA PRO A 71 -4.13 0.11 -7.24
C PRO A 71 -3.75 -0.42 -5.86
N HIS A 72 -2.87 0.28 -5.17
CA HIS A 72 -2.71 0.12 -3.72
C HIS A 72 -3.89 0.79 -2.97
N PRO A 73 -4.31 0.27 -1.83
CA PRO A 73 -5.57 0.70 -1.19
C PRO A 73 -5.62 2.14 -0.66
N LEU A 74 -4.51 2.73 -0.25
CA LEU A 74 -4.51 4.05 0.41
C LEU A 74 -3.58 5.05 -0.26
N CYS A 75 -2.35 4.63 -0.52
CA CYS A 75 -1.29 5.46 -1.10
C CYS A 75 -0.83 4.82 -2.41
N ASP A 76 -0.66 5.60 -3.45
CA ASP A 76 -0.14 5.14 -4.74
C ASP A 76 0.53 6.30 -5.47
N ASN A 77 0.95 6.11 -6.71
CA ASN A 77 1.46 7.20 -7.53
C ASN A 77 0.31 8.08 -8.07
N LEU A 78 0.68 9.26 -8.56
CA LEU A 78 -0.25 10.28 -9.03
C LEU A 78 -1.28 9.77 -10.04
N ARG A 79 -0.90 8.84 -10.92
CA ARG A 79 -1.78 8.26 -11.92
C ARG A 79 -3.02 7.57 -11.34
N TYR A 80 -2.88 7.01 -10.13
CA TYR A 80 -4.00 6.36 -9.44
C TYR A 80 -4.79 7.34 -8.57
N LEU A 81 -4.09 8.24 -7.87
CA LEU A 81 -4.72 9.11 -6.89
C LEU A 81 -5.43 10.32 -7.50
N ALA A 82 -4.83 10.94 -8.51
CA ALA A 82 -5.30 12.21 -9.04
C ALA A 82 -6.40 12.03 -10.09
N GLY A 83 -7.62 12.44 -9.75
CA GLY A 83 -8.73 12.43 -10.70
C GLY A 83 -8.60 13.48 -11.81
N ASP A 84 -7.86 14.55 -11.54
CA ASP A 84 -7.49 15.59 -12.49
C ASP A 84 -6.26 15.26 -13.35
N TYR A 85 -5.60 14.09 -13.13
CA TYR A 85 -4.39 13.67 -13.84
C TYR A 85 -4.52 13.74 -15.37
N VAL A 86 -5.67 13.34 -15.91
CA VAL A 86 -5.93 13.35 -17.35
C VAL A 86 -5.97 14.76 -17.98
N LYS A 87 -6.11 15.81 -17.15
CA LYS A 87 -6.05 17.21 -17.63
C LYS A 87 -4.60 17.68 -17.83
N TYR A 88 -3.69 17.09 -17.05
CA TYR A 88 -2.29 17.51 -16.98
C TYR A 88 -1.31 16.48 -17.54
N TYR A 89 -1.77 15.29 -17.89
CA TYR A 89 -0.94 14.25 -18.49
C TYR A 89 -1.76 13.33 -19.41
N LYS A 90 -1.14 12.82 -20.47
CA LYS A 90 -1.80 11.92 -21.41
C LYS A 90 -2.04 10.55 -20.78
N ASP A 91 -3.27 10.29 -20.37
CA ASP A 91 -3.71 9.04 -19.73
C ASP A 91 -5.18 8.73 -20.05
N ASP A 92 -5.60 7.48 -19.85
CA ASP A 92 -6.98 7.02 -20.07
C ASP A 92 -7.87 7.16 -18.81
N GLY A 93 -7.30 7.55 -17.68
CA GLY A 93 -8.00 7.72 -16.39
C GLY A 93 -8.54 6.42 -15.76
N VAL A 94 -8.25 5.26 -16.35
CA VAL A 94 -8.74 3.97 -15.84
C VAL A 94 -8.14 3.65 -14.47
N CYS A 95 -6.85 3.97 -14.25
CA CYS A 95 -6.18 3.71 -12.97
C CYS A 95 -6.87 4.45 -11.82
N ASN A 96 -7.22 5.72 -11.99
CA ASN A 96 -7.92 6.50 -10.98
C ASN A 96 -9.32 5.93 -10.68
N LYS A 97 -10.09 5.57 -11.72
CA LYS A 97 -11.42 4.96 -11.53
C LYS A 97 -11.35 3.67 -10.72
N LEU A 98 -10.36 2.81 -10.99
CA LEU A 98 -10.13 1.57 -10.23
C LEU A 98 -9.75 1.87 -8.78
N TYR A 99 -8.86 2.84 -8.56
CA TYR A 99 -8.43 3.24 -7.23
C TYR A 99 -9.61 3.80 -6.40
N ILE A 100 -10.36 4.75 -6.93
CA ILE A 100 -11.50 5.35 -6.23
C ILE A 100 -12.57 4.30 -5.93
N SER A 101 -12.84 3.38 -6.86
CA SER A 101 -13.78 2.27 -6.64
C SER A 101 -13.33 1.34 -5.50
N GLN A 102 -12.03 1.04 -5.44
CA GLN A 102 -11.45 0.22 -4.37
C GLN A 102 -11.51 0.94 -3.03
N LEU A 103 -11.08 2.21 -2.97
CA LEU A 103 -11.10 3.01 -1.74
C LEU A 103 -12.52 3.20 -1.21
N LYS A 104 -13.50 3.40 -2.11
CA LYS A 104 -14.92 3.52 -1.76
C LYS A 104 -15.43 2.28 -1.03
N LYS A 105 -15.09 1.07 -1.49
CA LYS A 105 -15.48 -0.19 -0.83
C LYS A 105 -14.96 -0.27 0.60
N TRP A 106 -13.73 0.19 0.85
CA TRP A 106 -13.20 0.23 2.21
C TRP A 106 -13.91 1.29 3.06
N VAL A 107 -14.17 2.48 2.53
CA VAL A 107 -14.92 3.54 3.22
C VAL A 107 -16.35 3.13 3.59
N GLU A 108 -17.01 2.33 2.75
CA GLU A 108 -18.38 1.84 2.97
C GLU A 108 -18.46 0.59 3.85
N SER A 109 -17.31 0.03 4.27
CA SER A 109 -17.27 -1.13 5.17
C SER A 109 -17.36 -0.74 6.65
N ASP A 110 -17.69 -1.70 7.50
CA ASP A 110 -17.69 -1.53 8.96
C ASP A 110 -16.29 -1.28 9.55
N TYR A 111 -15.24 -1.46 8.74
CA TYR A 111 -13.84 -1.27 9.11
C TYR A 111 -13.23 0.01 8.54
N CYS A 112 -14.08 1.00 8.25
CA CYS A 112 -13.63 2.30 7.77
C CYS A 112 -12.95 3.08 8.89
N HIS A 113 -11.67 3.46 8.67
CA HIS A 113 -10.98 4.40 9.55
C HIS A 113 -11.27 5.85 9.15
N GLU A 114 -11.35 6.78 10.12
CA GLU A 114 -11.63 8.21 9.87
C GLU A 114 -10.69 8.85 8.85
N LYS A 115 -9.38 8.54 8.93
CA LYS A 115 -8.38 9.04 7.96
C LYS A 115 -8.61 8.53 6.55
N VAL A 116 -9.09 7.30 6.40
CA VAL A 116 -9.43 6.74 5.08
C VAL A 116 -10.61 7.49 4.48
N ARG A 117 -11.60 7.82 5.31
CA ARG A 117 -12.75 8.65 4.90
C ARG A 117 -12.31 10.05 4.48
N ALA A 118 -11.45 10.71 5.24
CA ALA A 118 -10.92 12.04 4.92
C ALA A 118 -10.16 12.03 3.57
N ILE A 119 -9.29 11.04 3.35
CA ILE A 119 -8.56 10.88 2.08
C ILE A 119 -9.52 10.65 0.91
N TYR A 120 -10.55 9.82 1.09
CA TYR A 120 -11.56 9.61 0.07
C TYR A 120 -12.33 10.89 -0.28
N LEU A 121 -12.75 11.67 0.73
CA LEU A 121 -13.43 12.95 0.52
C LEU A 121 -12.55 13.95 -0.24
N TYR A 122 -11.28 14.04 0.11
CA TYR A 122 -10.31 14.87 -0.60
C TYR A 122 -10.15 14.45 -2.06
N LEU A 123 -9.83 13.19 -2.31
CA LEU A 123 -9.54 12.70 -3.67
C LEU A 123 -10.76 12.76 -4.59
N LYS A 124 -11.97 12.67 -4.04
CA LYS A 124 -13.22 12.88 -4.81
C LYS A 124 -13.37 14.28 -5.40
N ARG A 125 -12.66 15.27 -4.88
CA ARG A 125 -12.70 16.65 -5.42
C ARG A 125 -11.97 16.77 -6.75
N ASN A 126 -11.09 15.82 -7.06
CA ASN A 126 -10.29 15.79 -8.30
C ASN A 126 -9.44 17.06 -8.49
N THR A 127 -8.73 17.49 -7.44
CA THR A 127 -7.88 18.70 -7.41
C THR A 127 -6.42 18.41 -7.08
N LEU A 128 -6.03 17.13 -6.93
CA LEU A 128 -4.72 16.77 -6.40
C LEU A 128 -3.56 17.38 -7.20
N ILE A 129 -3.57 17.30 -8.55
CA ILE A 129 -2.51 17.91 -9.36
C ILE A 129 -2.51 19.43 -9.23
N HIS A 130 -3.69 20.05 -9.27
CA HIS A 130 -3.82 21.49 -9.06
C HIS A 130 -3.20 21.93 -7.72
N ASP A 131 -3.54 21.25 -6.64
CA ASP A 131 -3.06 21.56 -5.29
C ASP A 131 -1.52 21.39 -5.19
N LEU A 132 -0.95 20.39 -5.88
CA LEU A 132 0.49 20.14 -5.92
C LEU A 132 1.23 21.20 -6.75
N VAL A 133 0.62 21.70 -7.81
CA VAL A 133 1.15 22.81 -8.63
C VAL A 133 1.14 24.12 -7.83
N ASP A 134 0.04 24.41 -7.14
CA ASP A 134 -0.08 25.60 -6.28
C ASP A 134 0.95 25.63 -5.16
N LYS A 135 1.36 24.48 -4.65
CA LYS A 135 2.45 24.35 -3.67
C LYS A 135 3.84 24.22 -4.28
N ALA A 136 3.97 24.35 -5.58
CA ALA A 136 5.23 24.22 -6.33
C ALA A 136 5.94 22.88 -6.12
N VAL A 137 5.18 21.82 -5.78
CA VAL A 137 5.69 20.44 -5.64
C VAL A 137 5.82 19.78 -7.01
N ILE A 138 4.92 20.10 -7.94
CA ILE A 138 4.94 19.66 -9.33
C ILE A 138 5.08 20.90 -10.23
N LYS A 139 5.89 20.76 -11.25
CA LYS A 139 6.08 21.77 -12.30
C LYS A 139 5.34 21.36 -13.56
N LEU A 140 4.73 22.35 -14.21
CA LEU A 140 4.14 22.20 -15.53
C LEU A 140 5.08 22.76 -16.59
N ASN A 141 5.02 22.17 -17.78
CA ASN A 141 5.71 22.69 -18.97
C ASN A 141 4.90 23.83 -19.63
N GLU A 142 5.43 24.39 -20.71
CA GLU A 142 4.80 25.48 -21.47
C GLU A 142 3.42 25.14 -22.04
N GLN A 143 3.10 23.85 -22.19
CA GLN A 143 1.80 23.35 -22.66
C GLN A 143 0.82 23.07 -21.52
N ASN A 144 1.17 23.49 -20.30
CA ASN A 144 0.37 23.26 -19.09
C ASN A 144 0.16 21.77 -18.77
N GLN A 145 1.15 20.93 -19.12
CA GLN A 145 1.20 19.50 -18.80
C GLN A 145 2.29 19.26 -17.74
N ILE A 146 2.15 18.17 -16.97
CA ILE A 146 3.20 17.76 -16.03
C ILE A 146 4.51 17.57 -16.80
N ASP A 147 5.55 18.26 -16.36
CA ASP A 147 6.87 18.16 -16.98
C ASP A 147 7.51 16.82 -16.61
N ASP A 148 7.59 15.89 -17.56
CA ASP A 148 8.15 14.57 -17.38
C ASP A 148 9.68 14.52 -17.46
N THR A 149 10.31 15.63 -17.83
CA THR A 149 11.77 15.82 -17.76
C THR A 149 12.23 16.16 -16.34
N GLU A 150 11.34 16.74 -15.53
CA GLU A 150 11.57 17.05 -14.13
C GLU A 150 11.37 15.82 -13.25
N SER A 151 12.11 15.74 -12.16
CA SER A 151 12.05 14.62 -11.23
C SER A 151 11.94 15.08 -9.78
N ILE A 152 11.24 14.31 -8.97
CA ILE A 152 11.19 14.45 -7.52
C ILE A 152 11.99 13.30 -6.92
N GLN A 153 13.14 13.62 -6.32
CA GLN A 153 14.07 12.63 -5.76
C GLN A 153 14.49 11.51 -6.75
N GLY A 154 14.73 11.88 -8.01
CA GLY A 154 15.15 10.95 -9.05
C GLY A 154 14.01 10.11 -9.67
N ILE A 155 12.76 10.39 -9.30
CA ILE A 155 11.58 9.77 -9.91
C ILE A 155 10.88 10.82 -10.76
N ALA A 156 10.60 10.50 -12.03
CA ALA A 156 9.88 11.41 -12.93
C ALA A 156 8.53 11.82 -12.30
N GLN A 157 8.18 13.11 -12.34
CA GLN A 157 7.00 13.68 -11.68
C GLN A 157 5.70 12.86 -11.90
N PRO A 158 5.37 12.39 -13.13
CA PRO A 158 4.16 11.63 -13.36
C PRO A 158 4.07 10.30 -12.59
N LYS A 159 5.22 9.78 -12.14
CA LYS A 159 5.35 8.51 -11.42
C LYS A 159 5.55 8.69 -9.91
N ALA A 160 5.56 9.95 -9.42
CA ALA A 160 5.78 10.24 -8.02
C ALA A 160 4.72 9.58 -7.13
N PHE A 161 5.18 8.95 -6.05
CA PHE A 161 4.33 8.26 -5.08
C PHE A 161 3.93 9.22 -3.97
N VAL A 162 2.63 9.22 -3.62
CA VAL A 162 2.03 10.14 -2.65
C VAL A 162 1.64 9.39 -1.39
N ARG A 163 1.91 10.00 -0.23
CA ARG A 163 1.44 9.59 1.08
C ARG A 163 0.68 10.71 1.77
N PHE A 164 -0.10 10.38 2.80
CA PHE A 164 -1.01 11.31 3.44
C PHE A 164 -0.70 11.52 4.93
N ILE A 165 -0.84 12.77 5.35
CA ILE A 165 -0.99 13.19 6.73
C ILE A 165 -2.44 13.69 6.89
N VAL A 166 -3.14 13.20 7.90
CA VAL A 166 -4.50 13.67 8.22
C VAL A 166 -4.46 14.29 9.61
N ARG A 167 -4.64 15.60 9.68
CA ARG A 167 -4.68 16.34 10.94
C ARG A 167 -6.04 16.26 11.58
N SER A 168 -6.09 15.79 12.83
CA SER A 168 -7.30 15.89 13.65
C SER A 168 -7.32 17.23 14.36
N ALA A 169 -8.49 17.85 14.44
CA ALA A 169 -8.69 19.10 15.20
C ALA A 169 -8.71 18.83 16.71
N ASP A 170 -9.18 17.66 17.12
CA ASP A 170 -9.34 17.24 18.51
C ASP A 170 -8.29 16.16 18.84
N ALA A 171 -7.02 16.56 18.91
CA ALA A 171 -6.01 15.72 19.55
C ALA A 171 -6.31 15.67 21.04
N ASP A 172 -7.12 14.70 21.48
CA ASP A 172 -7.25 14.38 22.89
C ASP A 172 -5.83 14.04 23.39
N ILE A 173 -5.34 14.81 24.35
CA ILE A 173 -3.95 14.77 24.84
C ILE A 173 -3.55 13.37 25.34
N PHE A 174 -4.54 12.51 25.59
CA PHE A 174 -4.38 11.15 26.07
C PHE A 174 -4.38 10.07 24.98
N GLU A 175 -4.88 10.34 23.78
CA GLU A 175 -4.82 9.44 22.62
C GLU A 175 -4.01 10.09 21.49
N GLN A 176 -2.69 10.26 21.67
CA GLN A 176 -1.81 10.75 20.62
C GLN A 176 -1.65 9.71 19.51
N ARG A 177 -2.60 9.66 18.60
CA ARG A 177 -2.44 8.95 17.35
C ARG A 177 -1.59 9.80 16.41
N PRO A 178 -0.60 9.20 15.71
CA PRO A 178 0.21 9.96 14.77
C PRO A 178 -0.66 10.45 13.61
N ASP A 179 -0.53 11.72 13.21
CA ASP A 179 -1.21 12.27 12.04
C ASP A 179 -0.81 11.55 10.74
N GLU A 180 0.41 11.03 10.72
CA GLU A 180 0.97 10.30 9.60
C GLU A 180 0.30 8.93 9.44
N CYS A 181 -0.42 8.75 8.33
CA CYS A 181 -1.15 7.51 8.05
C CYS A 181 -0.26 6.26 8.07
N TRP A 182 0.99 6.37 7.67
CA TRP A 182 1.93 5.23 7.61
C TRP A 182 2.48 4.81 8.97
N LYS A 183 2.28 5.62 10.02
CA LYS A 183 2.67 5.31 11.41
C LYS A 183 1.49 4.89 12.27
N ASP A 184 0.27 5.11 11.80
CA ASP A 184 -0.95 4.88 12.55
C ASP A 184 -1.32 3.39 12.60
N ARG A 185 -1.13 2.80 13.76
CA ARG A 185 -1.44 1.38 14.01
C ARG A 185 -2.92 1.08 13.91
N THR A 186 -3.77 2.00 14.38
CA THR A 186 -5.21 1.79 14.34
C THR A 186 -5.73 1.74 12.92
N LEU A 187 -5.17 2.55 12.01
CA LEU A 187 -5.45 2.49 10.58
C LEU A 187 -4.98 1.16 9.97
N GLN A 188 -3.78 0.69 10.35
CA GLN A 188 -3.25 -0.59 9.88
C GLN A 188 -4.14 -1.76 10.35
N GLU A 189 -4.58 -1.75 11.61
CA GLU A 189 -5.49 -2.73 12.18
C GLU A 189 -6.85 -2.73 11.47
N CYS A 190 -7.45 -1.56 11.24
CA CYS A 190 -8.68 -1.43 10.46
C CYS A 190 -8.55 -2.04 9.05
N TYR A 191 -7.40 -1.86 8.39
CA TYR A 191 -7.19 -2.48 7.08
C TYR A 191 -7.07 -4.00 7.17
N ILE A 192 -6.39 -4.53 8.18
CA ILE A 192 -6.28 -5.98 8.40
C ILE A 192 -7.68 -6.60 8.59
N GLU A 193 -8.51 -5.99 9.44
CA GLU A 193 -9.88 -6.47 9.67
C GLU A 193 -10.75 -6.34 8.40
N TYR A 194 -10.58 -5.24 7.64
CA TYR A 194 -11.22 -5.09 6.34
C TYR A 194 -10.87 -6.23 5.38
N VAL A 195 -9.59 -6.60 5.29
CA VAL A 195 -9.15 -7.71 4.42
C VAL A 195 -9.70 -9.05 4.91
N ARG A 196 -9.73 -9.27 6.23
CA ARG A 196 -10.30 -10.48 6.84
C ARG A 196 -11.80 -10.63 6.58
N SER A 197 -12.53 -9.50 6.53
CA SER A 197 -13.97 -9.50 6.26
C SER A 197 -14.34 -9.79 4.81
N GLN A 198 -13.37 -9.69 3.87
CA GLN A 198 -13.64 -10.02 2.48
C GLN A 198 -13.87 -11.52 2.33
N GLU A 199 -14.94 -11.88 1.63
CA GLU A 199 -15.22 -13.29 1.30
C GLU A 199 -14.06 -13.86 0.47
N LYS A 200 -13.49 -14.95 0.96
CA LYS A 200 -12.44 -15.71 0.30
C LYS A 200 -12.73 -17.18 0.42
N GLU A 201 -12.20 -17.95 -0.50
CA GLU A 201 -12.18 -19.39 -0.40
C GLU A 201 -11.37 -19.82 0.83
N ASN A 202 -12.03 -20.50 1.77
CA ASN A 202 -11.42 -21.02 2.98
C ASN A 202 -11.11 -22.50 2.80
N ASP A 203 -9.91 -22.89 3.18
CA ASP A 203 -9.49 -24.29 3.17
C ASP A 203 -8.46 -24.52 4.28
N LEU A 204 -8.04 -25.77 4.43
CA LEU A 204 -7.04 -26.16 5.42
C LEU A 204 -5.67 -25.57 5.08
N CYS A 205 -5.17 -24.70 5.94
CA CYS A 205 -3.81 -24.22 5.87
C CYS A 205 -2.83 -25.31 6.32
N TYR A 206 -1.95 -25.76 5.44
CA TYR A 206 -1.00 -26.83 5.73
C TYR A 206 0.08 -26.46 6.74
N LEU A 207 0.29 -25.15 7.00
CA LEU A 207 1.26 -24.69 7.99
C LEU A 207 0.69 -24.60 9.39
N THR A 208 -0.58 -24.22 9.53
CA THR A 208 -1.21 -23.98 10.85
C THR A 208 -2.16 -25.09 11.26
N GLY A 209 -2.67 -25.87 10.30
CA GLY A 209 -3.72 -26.86 10.53
C GLY A 209 -5.12 -26.25 10.74
N ASN A 210 -5.28 -24.93 10.53
CA ASN A 210 -6.56 -24.23 10.67
C ASN A 210 -7.23 -24.02 9.33
N ILE A 211 -8.53 -23.79 9.35
CA ILE A 211 -9.28 -23.31 8.17
C ILE A 211 -9.03 -21.80 8.04
N GLU A 212 -8.42 -21.39 6.94
CA GLU A 212 -8.02 -20.01 6.64
C GLU A 212 -8.38 -19.65 5.21
N ALA A 213 -8.47 -18.34 4.93
CA ALA A 213 -8.54 -17.81 3.56
C ALA A 213 -7.23 -18.11 2.83
N ILE A 214 -7.26 -18.97 1.83
CA ILE A 214 -6.05 -19.46 1.14
C ILE A 214 -5.57 -18.46 0.09
N THR A 215 -4.25 -18.37 -0.07
CA THR A 215 -3.59 -17.63 -1.15
C THR A 215 -2.71 -18.52 -1.99
N TYR A 216 -2.67 -18.21 -3.30
CA TYR A 216 -1.73 -18.78 -4.27
C TYR A 216 -0.73 -17.73 -4.78
N LEU A 217 -0.86 -16.47 -4.33
CA LEU A 217 0.01 -15.35 -4.69
C LEU A 217 0.93 -14.98 -3.52
N HIS A 218 2.04 -15.66 -3.40
CA HIS A 218 3.00 -15.42 -2.33
C HIS A 218 3.97 -14.28 -2.63
N SER A 219 4.52 -13.70 -1.56
CA SER A 219 5.40 -12.54 -1.59
C SER A 219 6.70 -12.82 -2.37
N LYS A 220 7.14 -11.81 -3.12
CA LYS A 220 8.46 -11.72 -3.75
C LYS A 220 9.40 -10.87 -2.90
N LYS A 221 10.59 -10.62 -3.41
CA LYS A 221 11.55 -9.65 -2.87
C LYS A 221 11.94 -10.00 -1.43
N ILE A 222 12.38 -11.21 -1.18
CA ILE A 222 12.72 -11.67 0.16
C ILE A 222 14.06 -11.08 0.59
N ARG A 223 15.11 -11.19 -0.24
CA ARG A 223 16.47 -10.75 0.08
C ARG A 223 16.65 -9.23 -0.08
N ASN A 224 16.12 -8.66 -1.17
CA ASN A 224 16.21 -7.23 -1.48
C ASN A 224 15.09 -6.82 -2.45
N GLU A 225 14.96 -5.51 -2.70
CA GLU A 225 13.89 -4.96 -3.55
C GLU A 225 13.98 -5.35 -5.03
N GLY A 226 15.16 -5.71 -5.51
CA GLY A 226 15.38 -6.19 -6.88
C GLY A 226 15.17 -7.69 -7.06
N ASP A 227 15.00 -8.45 -5.95
CA ASP A 227 14.90 -9.89 -6.00
C ASP A 227 13.51 -10.37 -6.44
N GLY A 228 13.42 -10.98 -7.61
CA GLY A 228 12.20 -11.58 -8.14
C GLY A 228 11.86 -12.95 -7.58
N ALA A 229 12.77 -13.56 -6.79
CA ALA A 229 12.60 -14.91 -6.27
C ALA A 229 11.44 -14.98 -5.25
N LYS A 230 10.72 -16.09 -5.28
CA LYS A 230 9.68 -16.45 -4.32
C LYS A 230 10.16 -17.65 -3.50
N LEU A 231 9.82 -17.67 -2.21
CA LEU A 231 9.98 -18.87 -1.38
C LEU A 231 8.95 -19.93 -1.75
N ILE A 232 7.72 -19.49 -2.02
CA ILE A 232 6.61 -20.36 -2.39
C ILE A 232 6.11 -19.93 -3.78
N SER A 233 6.03 -20.89 -4.71
CA SER A 233 5.51 -20.70 -6.05
C SER A 233 4.39 -21.71 -6.30
N ALA A 234 3.14 -21.31 -6.00
CA ALA A 234 1.97 -22.17 -6.10
C ALA A 234 0.98 -21.76 -7.20
N ASN A 235 1.30 -20.72 -7.98
CA ASN A 235 0.43 -20.17 -9.01
C ASN A 235 0.77 -20.60 -10.45
N ASP A 236 1.56 -21.66 -10.61
CA ASP A 236 1.91 -22.21 -11.92
C ASP A 236 0.71 -22.94 -12.52
N SER A 237 0.25 -22.45 -13.67
CA SER A 237 -0.84 -23.04 -14.46
C SER A 237 -0.33 -23.91 -15.62
N GLN A 238 1.00 -23.93 -15.85
CA GLN A 238 1.59 -24.61 -17.00
C GLN A 238 2.37 -25.88 -16.64
N ASN A 239 2.24 -26.33 -15.39
CA ASN A 239 2.83 -27.56 -14.88
C ASN A 239 4.37 -27.65 -14.90
N PHE A 240 5.07 -26.49 -14.83
CA PHE A 240 6.51 -26.45 -14.63
C PHE A 240 6.92 -26.72 -13.18
N THR A 241 6.01 -26.44 -12.22
CA THR A 241 6.26 -26.70 -10.82
C THR A 241 5.90 -28.14 -10.48
N TYR A 242 6.86 -28.90 -9.93
CA TYR A 242 6.61 -30.26 -9.46
C TYR A 242 5.60 -30.28 -8.31
N ARG A 243 4.51 -31.01 -8.49
CA ARG A 243 3.41 -31.14 -7.53
C ARG A 243 3.30 -32.54 -6.90
N GLY A 244 4.29 -33.38 -7.09
CA GLY A 244 4.23 -34.77 -6.63
C GLY A 244 3.07 -35.52 -7.28
N ARG A 245 2.23 -36.13 -6.45
CA ARG A 245 1.04 -36.90 -6.88
C ARG A 245 -0.19 -36.02 -7.20
N PHE A 246 -0.13 -34.73 -6.94
CA PHE A 246 -1.29 -33.85 -7.05
C PHE A 246 -1.46 -33.33 -8.48
N ILE A 247 -2.70 -33.26 -8.95
CA ILE A 247 -3.05 -32.80 -10.30
C ILE A 247 -3.20 -31.27 -10.29
N THR A 248 -3.85 -30.72 -9.28
CA THR A 248 -4.15 -29.29 -9.18
C THR A 248 -3.21 -28.58 -8.19
N LYS A 249 -3.10 -27.27 -8.32
CA LYS A 249 -2.30 -26.45 -7.40
C LYS A 249 -2.94 -26.37 -6.02
N GLU A 250 -4.26 -26.42 -5.95
CA GLU A 250 -5.07 -26.38 -4.75
C GLU A 250 -4.79 -27.58 -3.85
N GLU A 251 -4.67 -28.77 -4.45
CA GLU A 251 -4.34 -30.01 -3.73
C GLU A 251 -2.87 -30.06 -3.29
N ALA A 252 -1.97 -29.44 -4.08
CA ALA A 252 -0.55 -29.56 -3.83
C ALA A 252 -0.07 -28.73 -2.66
N PHE A 253 -0.62 -27.54 -2.49
CA PHE A 253 -0.14 -26.60 -1.49
C PHE A 253 -1.17 -25.53 -1.15
N ALA A 254 -1.70 -25.58 0.07
CA ALA A 254 -2.65 -24.61 0.60
C ALA A 254 -2.05 -23.89 1.81
N VAL A 255 -1.89 -22.58 1.72
CA VAL A 255 -1.41 -21.73 2.82
C VAL A 255 -2.29 -20.52 2.99
N GLY A 256 -2.70 -20.26 4.23
CA GLY A 256 -3.50 -19.10 4.57
C GLY A 256 -2.83 -17.79 4.16
N ASN A 257 -3.60 -16.85 3.63
CA ASN A 257 -3.09 -15.57 3.13
C ASN A 257 -2.35 -14.80 4.24
N GLU A 258 -2.96 -14.67 5.42
CA GLU A 258 -2.35 -13.99 6.56
C GLU A 258 -1.12 -14.74 7.06
N THR A 259 -1.18 -16.07 7.14
CA THR A 259 -0.06 -16.93 7.53
C THR A 259 1.11 -16.76 6.56
N SER A 260 0.84 -16.74 5.25
CA SER A 260 1.86 -16.46 4.24
C SER A 260 2.48 -15.07 4.41
N GLN A 261 1.68 -14.03 4.66
CA GLN A 261 2.17 -12.67 4.88
C GLN A 261 3.07 -12.58 6.12
N LYS A 262 2.63 -13.15 7.25
CA LYS A 262 3.42 -13.17 8.50
C LYS A 262 4.77 -13.87 8.30
N LEU A 263 4.76 -15.04 7.67
CA LEU A 263 5.96 -15.81 7.39
C LEU A 263 6.95 -15.02 6.51
N HIS A 264 6.48 -14.45 5.41
CA HIS A 264 7.34 -13.70 4.50
C HIS A 264 7.85 -12.40 5.11
N ASN A 265 7.03 -11.70 5.90
CA ASN A 265 7.44 -10.46 6.57
C ASN A 265 8.48 -10.75 7.66
N ALA A 266 8.31 -11.82 8.44
CA ALA A 266 9.31 -12.26 9.41
C ALA A 266 10.63 -12.66 8.72
N LEU A 267 10.55 -13.40 7.61
CA LEU A 267 11.74 -13.80 6.86
C LEU A 267 12.49 -12.60 6.27
N LYS A 268 11.76 -11.64 5.69
CA LYS A 268 12.35 -10.37 5.20
C LYS A 268 13.02 -9.60 6.33
N TRP A 269 12.38 -9.54 7.48
CA TRP A 269 12.92 -8.85 8.66
C TRP A 269 14.21 -9.50 9.19
N ILE A 270 14.33 -10.84 9.11
CA ILE A 270 15.54 -11.56 9.53
C ILE A 270 16.66 -11.40 8.50
N ILE A 271 16.36 -11.47 7.20
CA ILE A 271 17.36 -11.53 6.12
C ILE A 271 17.87 -10.14 5.72
N ARG A 272 17.01 -9.16 5.67
CA ARG A 272 17.37 -7.80 5.27
C ARG A 272 18.05 -7.07 6.42
N LYS A 273 19.34 -7.30 6.57
CA LYS A 273 20.20 -6.63 7.57
C LYS A 273 20.83 -5.38 6.99
#